data_6ef372b1fdac189a2aadfdbbd2538547
#
_entry.id   6ef372b1fdac189a2aadfdbbd2538547
#
_cell.length_a   1.000
_cell.length_b   1.000
_cell.length_c   1.000
_cell.angle_alpha   90.00
_cell.angle_beta   90.00
_cell.angle_gamma   90.00
#
_symmetry.space_group_name_H-M   'P 1'
#
loop_
_entity.id
_entity.type
_entity.pdbx_description
1 polymer ?
#
loop_
_entity_poly.entity_id
_entity_poly.type
_entity_poly.pdbx_seq_one_letter_code
_entity_poly.pdbx_strand_id
1 'polypeptide(L)'
;MNRRSFLKGLLFFSSIFTLQLKASKKNNVSFNYGVASGDPTNTNIILWTKVSPTFNKNVTIKWQLSADKNFKNIINSGNVLAKYSNDFTVKVDANVPNPFRGNKVFYRFLFNDTFSDTGITNTLPQNDPDKYNIAFCSCSNHPAGYFNAYREMAKNKDIDLVLHLGDYIYEYDKDGYATEDSKRFNRVVDPKH
;
A
#
# COMPACT_ATOMS: atom_id res chain seq x y z
N MET A 1 50.12 -4.19 47.20
CA MET A 1 49.20 -4.83 46.26
C MET A 1 50.01 -5.28 45.04
N ASN A 2 50.16 -6.62 44.84
CA ASN A 2 51.07 -7.17 43.85
C ASN A 2 50.49 -7.04 42.43
N ARG A 3 51.29 -6.60 41.44
CA ARG A 3 50.88 -6.44 40.00
C ARG A 3 50.13 -7.64 39.42
N ARG A 4 50.47 -8.87 39.89
CA ARG A 4 49.81 -10.13 39.47
C ARG A 4 48.37 -10.24 39.98
N SER A 5 48.03 -9.66 41.13
CA SER A 5 46.67 -9.68 41.68
C SER A 5 45.76 -8.67 40.95
N PHE A 6 46.35 -7.56 40.49
CA PHE A 6 45.61 -6.55 39.70
C PHE A 6 45.25 -7.09 38.31
N LEU A 7 46.16 -7.79 37.64
CA LEU A 7 45.90 -8.40 36.32
C LEU A 7 44.87 -9.55 36.38
N LYS A 8 44.85 -10.32 37.47
CA LYS A 8 43.79 -11.36 37.66
C LYS A 8 42.43 -10.77 37.91
N GLY A 9 42.30 -9.63 38.59
CA GLY A 9 41.07 -8.89 38.76
C GLY A 9 40.52 -8.33 37.42
N LEU A 10 41.41 -7.87 36.54
CA LEU A 10 41.01 -7.34 35.23
C LEU A 10 40.50 -8.42 34.26
N LEU A 11 41.04 -9.65 34.34
CA LEU A 11 40.59 -10.78 33.53
C LEU A 11 39.26 -11.37 33.99
N PHE A 12 38.90 -11.21 35.27
CA PHE A 12 37.62 -11.67 35.81
C PHE A 12 36.47 -10.69 35.50
N PHE A 13 36.75 -9.40 35.25
CA PHE A 13 35.74 -8.40 34.91
C PHE A 13 35.40 -8.34 33.43
N SER A 14 36.27 -8.92 32.55
CA SER A 14 36.01 -8.93 31.10
C SER A 14 35.10 -10.07 30.63
N SER A 15 34.80 -11.06 31.50
CA SER A 15 34.00 -12.24 31.12
C SER A 15 32.50 -12.16 31.44
N ILE A 16 32.02 -11.07 32.04
CA ILE A 16 30.64 -10.95 32.47
C ILE A 16 29.81 -9.97 31.60
N PHE A 17 30.41 -9.33 30.59
CA PHE A 17 29.70 -8.38 29.72
C PHE A 17 29.63 -8.82 28.26
N THR A 18 29.37 -10.11 28.00
CA THR A 18 28.67 -10.50 26.79
C THR A 18 27.17 -10.37 27.02
N LEU A 19 26.70 -9.13 27.16
CA LEU A 19 25.31 -8.85 26.89
C LEU A 19 25.05 -9.32 25.45
N GLN A 20 24.48 -10.51 25.33
CA GLN A 20 23.81 -10.88 24.08
C GLN A 20 22.68 -9.86 23.87
N LEU A 21 22.96 -8.79 23.17
CA LEU A 21 21.97 -8.01 22.49
C LEU A 21 21.28 -8.98 21.52
N LYS A 22 20.30 -9.74 22.01
CA LYS A 22 19.29 -10.35 21.14
C LYS A 22 18.69 -9.16 20.40
N ALA A 23 19.18 -8.92 19.20
CA ALA A 23 18.49 -8.05 18.27
C ALA A 23 17.06 -8.57 18.20
N SER A 24 16.15 -7.90 18.88
CA SER A 24 14.73 -8.15 18.73
C SER A 24 14.47 -8.03 17.24
N LYS A 25 14.07 -9.13 16.58
CA LYS A 25 13.60 -9.06 15.20
C LYS A 25 12.50 -8.02 15.20
N LYS A 26 12.83 -6.80 14.75
CA LYS A 26 11.87 -5.72 14.65
C LYS A 26 10.79 -6.23 13.71
N ASN A 27 9.57 -6.40 14.21
CA ASN A 27 8.43 -6.78 13.38
C ASN A 27 8.27 -5.69 12.33
N ASN A 28 8.77 -5.95 11.13
CA ASN A 28 8.72 -4.99 10.04
C ASN A 28 7.48 -5.25 9.20
N VAL A 29 6.87 -4.16 8.78
CA VAL A 29 5.73 -4.13 7.87
C VAL A 29 6.09 -3.17 6.75
N SER A 30 5.80 -3.56 5.51
CA SER A 30 5.94 -2.71 4.33
C SER A 30 4.64 -2.68 3.53
N PHE A 31 4.52 -1.72 2.61
CA PHE A 31 3.36 -1.52 1.74
C PHE A 31 3.81 -1.58 0.27
N ASN A 32 4.23 -2.77 -0.18
CA ASN A 32 4.88 -2.96 -1.49
C ASN A 32 3.91 -3.00 -2.68
N TYR A 33 2.61 -3.06 -2.41
CA TYR A 33 1.57 -3.25 -3.44
C TYR A 33 0.77 -1.97 -3.72
N GLY A 34 1.25 -0.82 -3.21
CA GLY A 34 0.57 0.45 -3.37
C GLY A 34 -0.74 0.56 -2.60
N VAL A 35 -1.53 1.54 -2.99
CA VAL A 35 -2.85 1.84 -2.41
C VAL A 35 -3.86 2.04 -3.52
N ALA A 36 -5.13 1.73 -3.25
CA ALA A 36 -6.23 1.97 -4.17
C ALA A 36 -7.44 2.52 -3.43
N SER A 37 -8.31 3.22 -4.15
CA SER A 37 -9.61 3.66 -3.67
C SER A 37 -10.68 3.42 -4.73
N GLY A 38 -11.92 3.25 -4.31
CA GLY A 38 -13.01 3.00 -5.24
C GLY A 38 -14.37 2.99 -4.56
N ASP A 39 -15.40 2.68 -5.35
CA ASP A 39 -16.80 2.59 -4.89
C ASP A 39 -17.25 3.85 -4.10
N PRO A 40 -17.10 5.05 -4.73
CA PRO A 40 -17.47 6.29 -4.06
C PRO A 40 -18.98 6.40 -3.89
N THR A 41 -19.40 6.80 -2.70
CA THR A 41 -20.76 7.27 -2.41
C THR A 41 -20.75 8.77 -2.14
N ASN A 42 -21.88 9.36 -1.78
CA ASN A 42 -21.95 10.77 -1.39
C ASN A 42 -21.16 11.08 -0.11
N THR A 43 -20.87 10.06 0.71
CA THR A 43 -20.29 10.23 2.04
C THR A 43 -19.05 9.39 2.29
N ASN A 44 -18.88 8.30 1.56
CA ASN A 44 -17.88 7.28 1.86
C ASN A 44 -17.07 6.90 0.62
N ILE A 45 -15.91 6.34 0.86
CA ILE A 45 -15.01 5.81 -0.15
C ILE A 45 -14.31 4.55 0.38
N ILE A 46 -14.23 3.52 -0.43
CA ILE A 46 -13.44 2.34 -0.09
C ILE A 46 -11.95 2.64 -0.30
N LEU A 47 -11.16 2.41 0.72
CA LEU A 47 -9.70 2.46 0.67
C LEU A 47 -9.14 1.03 0.74
N TRP A 48 -8.12 0.75 -0.05
CA TRP A 48 -7.50 -0.57 -0.12
C TRP A 48 -5.97 -0.48 -0.06
N THR A 49 -5.36 -1.48 0.58
CA THR A 49 -3.94 -1.80 0.45
C THR A 49 -3.70 -3.28 0.76
N LYS A 50 -2.51 -3.77 0.41
CA LYS A 50 -1.97 -5.04 0.90
C LYS A 50 -0.70 -4.75 1.71
N VAL A 51 -0.63 -5.38 2.86
CA VAL A 51 0.49 -5.24 3.81
C VAL A 51 1.46 -6.40 3.62
N SER A 52 2.75 -6.15 3.75
CA SER A 52 3.80 -7.18 3.69
C SER A 52 4.54 -7.26 5.02
N PRO A 53 4.02 -7.99 6.01
CA PRO A 53 4.71 -8.19 7.27
C PRO A 53 5.82 -9.25 7.11
N THR A 54 6.87 -9.15 7.92
CA THR A 54 7.94 -10.16 7.98
C THR A 54 7.58 -11.37 8.85
N PHE A 55 6.31 -11.52 9.22
CA PHE A 55 5.80 -12.56 10.13
C PHE A 55 4.37 -12.98 9.73
N ASN A 56 4.01 -14.22 10.05
CA ASN A 56 2.73 -14.84 9.68
C ASN A 56 1.68 -14.70 10.80
N LYS A 57 1.38 -13.48 11.22
CA LYS A 57 0.36 -13.16 12.23
C LYS A 57 -0.42 -11.94 11.78
N ASN A 58 -1.69 -11.89 12.17
CA ASN A 58 -2.52 -10.72 11.93
C ASN A 58 -1.83 -9.44 12.45
N VAL A 59 -1.98 -8.36 11.72
CA VAL A 59 -1.40 -7.06 12.08
C VAL A 59 -2.44 -5.96 11.99
N THR A 60 -2.54 -5.14 13.02
CA THR A 60 -3.38 -3.93 13.01
C THR A 60 -2.58 -2.79 12.41
N ILE A 61 -3.09 -2.20 11.35
CA ILE A 61 -2.54 -1.00 10.71
C ILE A 61 -3.51 0.17 10.88
N LYS A 62 -2.97 1.37 10.83
CA LYS A 62 -3.78 2.59 10.86
C LYS A 62 -3.97 3.11 9.44
N TRP A 63 -5.13 3.73 9.19
CA TRP A 63 -5.40 4.49 7.98
C TRP A 63 -5.72 5.94 8.34
N GLN A 64 -5.46 6.85 7.40
CA GLN A 64 -5.71 8.28 7.55
C GLN A 64 -6.29 8.86 6.27
N LEU A 65 -7.29 9.72 6.42
CA LEU A 65 -7.75 10.68 5.40
C LEU A 65 -7.27 12.07 5.83
N SER A 66 -6.83 12.86 4.86
CA SER A 66 -6.37 14.23 5.10
C SER A 66 -6.89 15.17 4.01
N ALA A 67 -7.16 16.41 4.40
CA ALA A 67 -7.48 17.48 3.47
C ALA A 67 -6.25 18.01 2.71
N ASP A 68 -5.05 17.70 3.18
CA ASP A 68 -3.80 18.13 2.56
C ASP A 68 -2.81 16.97 2.36
N LYS A 69 -1.97 17.07 1.33
CA LYS A 69 -0.99 16.04 0.95
C LYS A 69 0.06 15.76 2.04
N ASN A 70 0.31 16.70 2.92
CA ASN A 70 1.32 16.56 3.97
C ASN A 70 0.76 15.97 5.26
N PHE A 71 -0.53 15.63 5.27
CA PHE A 71 -1.24 15.06 6.43
C PHE A 71 -1.16 15.93 7.68
N LYS A 72 -1.17 17.26 7.51
CA LYS A 72 -1.26 18.22 8.61
C LYS A 72 -2.69 18.38 9.11
N ASN A 73 -3.69 18.22 8.22
CA ASN A 73 -5.10 18.31 8.53
C ASN A 73 -5.77 16.93 8.32
N ILE A 74 -5.66 16.06 9.32
CA ILE A 74 -6.31 14.74 9.31
C ILE A 74 -7.81 14.95 9.55
N ILE A 75 -8.64 14.55 8.60
CA ILE A 75 -10.10 14.69 8.64
C ILE A 75 -10.81 13.44 9.11
N ASN A 76 -10.19 12.28 8.96
CA ASN A 76 -10.67 11.00 9.52
C ASN A 76 -9.50 10.01 9.63
N SER A 77 -9.62 9.06 10.54
CA SER A 77 -8.64 7.98 10.69
C SER A 77 -9.23 6.82 11.48
N GLY A 78 -8.60 5.66 11.38
CA GLY A 78 -8.99 4.48 12.14
C GLY A 78 -7.94 3.38 12.06
N ASN A 79 -8.28 2.25 12.66
CA ASN A 79 -7.46 1.04 12.62
C ASN A 79 -8.20 -0.05 11.85
N VAL A 80 -7.44 -0.91 11.17
CA VAL A 80 -7.96 -2.07 10.47
C VAL A 80 -7.03 -3.27 10.66
N LEU A 81 -7.62 -4.46 10.79
CA LEU A 81 -6.87 -5.70 10.97
C LEU A 81 -6.56 -6.33 9.60
N ALA A 82 -5.30 -6.34 9.22
CA ALA A 82 -4.80 -7.14 8.10
C ALA A 82 -4.62 -8.59 8.56
N LYS A 83 -5.45 -9.49 8.02
CA LYS A 83 -5.48 -10.89 8.42
C LYS A 83 -4.54 -11.71 7.55
N TYR A 84 -3.78 -12.61 8.18
CA TYR A 84 -2.96 -13.59 7.46
C TYR A 84 -3.80 -14.47 6.51
N SER A 85 -4.99 -14.90 6.95
CA SER A 85 -5.93 -15.68 6.15
C SER A 85 -6.47 -14.96 4.91
N ASN A 86 -6.34 -13.64 4.82
CA ASN A 86 -6.75 -12.80 3.69
C ASN A 86 -5.54 -12.22 2.96
N ASP A 87 -4.41 -12.91 2.99
CA ASP A 87 -3.18 -12.44 2.35
C ASP A 87 -2.84 -10.98 2.71
N PHE A 88 -3.13 -10.62 3.95
CA PHE A 88 -2.91 -9.28 4.53
C PHE A 88 -3.54 -8.12 3.74
N THR A 89 -4.51 -8.39 2.90
CA THR A 89 -5.30 -7.34 2.24
C THR A 89 -6.27 -6.70 3.22
N VAL A 90 -6.47 -5.41 3.08
CA VAL A 90 -7.45 -4.64 3.85
C VAL A 90 -8.32 -3.79 2.94
N LYS A 91 -9.58 -3.66 3.35
CA LYS A 91 -10.54 -2.71 2.80
C LYS A 91 -11.12 -1.90 3.96
N VAL A 92 -11.23 -0.61 3.75
CA VAL A 92 -11.79 0.32 4.74
C VAL A 92 -12.89 1.10 4.05
N ASP A 93 -14.11 1.04 4.57
CA ASP A 93 -15.18 1.95 4.18
C ASP A 93 -15.02 3.24 4.99
N ALA A 94 -14.36 4.22 4.38
CA ALA A 94 -13.95 5.44 5.05
C ALA A 94 -14.96 6.56 4.82
N ASN A 95 -15.57 7.06 5.89
CA ASN A 95 -16.42 8.23 5.82
C ASN A 95 -15.60 9.51 5.60
N VAL A 96 -16.00 10.33 4.64
CA VAL A 96 -15.45 11.67 4.38
C VAL A 96 -16.39 12.69 5.03
N PRO A 97 -15.97 13.39 6.07
CA PRO A 97 -16.82 14.36 6.75
C PRO A 97 -17.06 15.61 5.92
N ASN A 98 -18.16 16.31 6.16
CA ASN A 98 -18.36 17.68 5.66
C ASN A 98 -17.28 18.61 6.27
N PRO A 99 -16.76 19.61 5.53
CA PRO A 99 -17.13 20.02 4.17
C PRO A 99 -16.27 19.40 3.05
N PHE A 100 -15.61 18.27 3.31
CA PHE A 100 -14.62 17.68 2.38
C PHE A 100 -15.24 16.77 1.32
N ARG A 101 -16.54 16.46 1.41
CA ARG A 101 -17.26 15.63 0.44
C ARG A 101 -17.25 16.25 -0.95
N GLY A 102 -17.08 15.41 -1.98
CA GLY A 102 -16.97 15.87 -3.37
C GLY A 102 -15.64 16.53 -3.72
N ASN A 103 -14.77 16.77 -2.75
CA ASN A 103 -13.46 17.36 -2.96
C ASN A 103 -12.35 16.30 -2.93
N LYS A 104 -11.22 16.61 -3.56
CA LYS A 104 -10.03 15.76 -3.48
C LYS A 104 -9.52 15.72 -2.04
N VAL A 105 -9.36 14.49 -1.53
CA VAL A 105 -8.75 14.20 -0.23
C VAL A 105 -7.59 13.22 -0.42
N PHE A 106 -6.67 13.23 0.51
CA PHE A 106 -5.48 12.38 0.50
C PHE A 106 -5.66 11.26 1.50
N TYR A 107 -5.13 10.07 1.18
CA TYR A 107 -5.18 8.95 2.12
C TYR A 107 -3.88 8.17 2.13
N ARG A 108 -3.60 7.50 3.24
CA ARG A 108 -2.48 6.59 3.41
C ARG A 108 -2.76 5.55 4.48
N PHE A 109 -1.97 4.51 4.47
CA PHE A 109 -1.90 3.53 5.55
C PHE A 109 -0.57 3.63 6.26
N LEU A 110 -0.53 3.23 7.51
CA LEU A 110 0.70 3.27 8.30
C LEU A 110 0.75 2.17 9.36
N PHE A 111 1.96 1.72 9.65
CA PHE A 111 2.30 0.87 10.78
C PHE A 111 3.54 1.42 11.46
N ASN A 112 3.42 1.85 12.71
CA ASN A 112 4.45 2.64 13.40
C ASN A 112 4.91 3.83 12.52
N ASP A 113 6.20 3.91 12.21
CA ASP A 113 6.80 4.98 11.39
C ASP A 113 6.89 4.60 9.89
N THR A 114 6.32 3.46 9.48
CA THR A 114 6.29 3.04 8.07
C THR A 114 4.98 3.47 7.43
N PHE A 115 5.06 4.19 6.31
CA PHE A 115 3.92 4.71 5.57
C PHE A 115 3.80 4.01 4.21
N SER A 116 2.57 3.85 3.74
CA SER A 116 2.28 3.54 2.34
C SER A 116 2.53 4.76 1.44
N ASP A 117 2.44 4.55 0.14
CA ASP A 117 2.24 5.65 -0.80
C ASP A 117 1.01 6.47 -0.40
N THR A 118 1.00 7.75 -0.83
CA THR A 118 -0.16 8.62 -0.66
C THR A 118 -1.08 8.49 -1.86
N GLY A 119 -2.30 8.04 -1.62
CA GLY A 119 -3.37 8.05 -2.61
C GLY A 119 -4.15 9.36 -2.61
N ILE A 120 -4.81 9.64 -3.72
CA ILE A 120 -5.76 10.74 -3.88
C ILE A 120 -7.11 10.14 -4.22
N THR A 121 -8.17 10.63 -3.60
CA THR A 121 -9.53 10.15 -3.84
C THR A 121 -10.55 11.26 -3.58
N ASN A 122 -11.82 10.98 -3.89
CA ASN A 122 -12.96 11.85 -3.59
C ASN A 122 -14.24 11.00 -3.45
N THR A 123 -15.23 11.52 -2.75
CA THR A 123 -16.59 11.00 -2.80
C THR A 123 -17.27 11.51 -4.07
N LEU A 124 -18.50 11.03 -4.35
CA LEU A 124 -19.31 11.62 -5.40
C LEU A 124 -19.53 13.13 -5.14
N PRO A 125 -19.66 13.93 -6.21
CA PRO A 125 -19.98 15.37 -6.08
C PRO A 125 -21.23 15.59 -5.25
N GLN A 126 -21.26 16.69 -4.48
CA GLN A 126 -22.43 17.03 -3.67
C GLN A 126 -23.55 17.72 -4.48
N ASN A 127 -23.18 18.31 -5.61
CA ASN A 127 -24.09 18.92 -6.58
C ASN A 127 -23.82 18.33 -7.96
N ASP A 128 -24.74 18.50 -8.89
CA ASP A 128 -24.51 18.10 -10.28
C ASP A 128 -23.35 18.89 -10.87
N PRO A 129 -22.25 18.24 -11.27
CA PRO A 129 -21.11 18.92 -11.84
C PRO A 129 -21.40 19.28 -13.31
N ASP A 130 -20.94 20.43 -13.78
CA ASP A 130 -21.01 20.82 -15.20
C ASP A 130 -20.26 19.83 -16.10
N LYS A 131 -19.25 19.16 -15.54
CA LYS A 131 -18.40 18.21 -16.25
C LYS A 131 -17.92 17.12 -15.32
N TYR A 132 -17.92 15.88 -15.81
CA TYR A 132 -17.33 14.72 -15.13
C TYR A 132 -16.53 13.89 -16.13
N ASN A 133 -15.24 13.71 -15.89
CA ASN A 133 -14.35 13.02 -16.80
C ASN A 133 -14.17 11.56 -16.35
N ILE A 134 -14.66 10.64 -17.16
CA ILE A 134 -14.54 9.20 -16.90
C ILE A 134 -13.56 8.61 -17.89
N ALA A 135 -12.53 7.93 -17.39
CA ALA A 135 -11.71 7.03 -18.19
C ALA A 135 -12.21 5.59 -18.02
N PHE A 136 -12.17 4.81 -19.08
CA PHE A 136 -12.49 3.39 -19.01
C PHE A 136 -11.46 2.55 -19.71
N CYS A 137 -11.28 1.32 -19.26
CA CYS A 137 -10.33 0.35 -19.78
C CYS A 137 -10.86 -1.06 -19.60
N SER A 138 -10.22 -2.02 -20.25
CA SER A 138 -10.51 -3.44 -20.15
C SER A 138 -9.29 -4.26 -20.59
N CYS A 139 -9.35 -5.59 -20.43
CA CYS A 139 -8.46 -6.52 -21.09
C CYS A 139 -6.97 -6.34 -20.74
N SER A 140 -6.66 -6.46 -19.44
CA SER A 140 -5.31 -6.27 -18.89
C SER A 140 -4.54 -7.57 -18.89
N ASN A 141 -3.98 -7.99 -20.02
CA ASN A 141 -3.12 -9.17 -20.08
C ASN A 141 -1.68 -8.80 -19.72
N HIS A 142 -1.25 -9.14 -18.48
CA HIS A 142 0.08 -8.80 -17.95
C HIS A 142 1.23 -9.35 -18.81
N PRO A 143 1.25 -10.63 -19.25
CA PRO A 143 2.31 -11.15 -20.10
C PRO A 143 2.40 -10.50 -21.47
N ALA A 144 1.29 -10.03 -22.02
CA ALA A 144 1.21 -9.54 -23.39
C ALA A 144 1.64 -8.08 -23.58
N GLY A 145 1.86 -7.31 -22.54
CA GLY A 145 2.17 -5.91 -22.76
C GLY A 145 2.58 -5.07 -21.58
N TYR A 146 2.82 -3.79 -21.87
CA TYR A 146 3.13 -2.77 -20.89
C TYR A 146 1.85 -2.02 -20.54
N PHE A 147 1.64 -1.73 -19.27
CA PHE A 147 0.49 -0.94 -18.78
C PHE A 147 0.67 0.57 -19.04
N ASN A 148 1.04 0.92 -20.26
CA ASN A 148 1.27 2.32 -20.62
C ASN A 148 -0.01 3.15 -20.54
N ALA A 149 -1.16 2.56 -20.89
CA ALA A 149 -2.46 3.22 -20.78
C ALA A 149 -2.77 3.60 -19.34
N TYR A 150 -2.57 2.68 -18.39
CA TYR A 150 -2.76 2.96 -16.97
C TYR A 150 -1.82 4.03 -16.45
N ARG A 151 -0.56 4.03 -16.92
CA ARG A 151 0.39 5.08 -16.55
C ARG A 151 -0.06 6.44 -17.05
N GLU A 152 -0.59 6.53 -18.26
CA GLU A 152 -1.09 7.80 -18.81
C GLU A 152 -2.38 8.25 -18.11
N MET A 153 -3.28 7.33 -17.79
CA MET A 153 -4.45 7.62 -16.95
C MET A 153 -4.02 8.17 -15.58
N ALA A 154 -3.04 7.55 -14.93
CA ALA A 154 -2.55 7.98 -13.62
C ALA A 154 -1.87 9.37 -13.64
N LYS A 155 -1.32 9.79 -14.78
CA LYS A 155 -0.74 11.13 -14.97
C LYS A 155 -1.81 12.20 -15.23
N ASN A 156 -2.93 11.81 -15.80
CA ASN A 156 -4.00 12.75 -16.16
C ASN A 156 -4.78 13.14 -14.90
N LYS A 157 -4.61 14.37 -14.46
CA LYS A 157 -5.23 14.91 -13.25
C LYS A 157 -6.69 15.34 -13.43
N ASP A 158 -7.16 15.35 -14.67
CA ASP A 158 -8.53 15.73 -15.01
C ASP A 158 -9.51 14.56 -14.96
N ILE A 159 -9.02 13.33 -14.80
CA ILE A 159 -9.86 12.15 -14.64
C ILE A 159 -10.45 12.13 -13.21
N ASP A 160 -11.78 12.07 -13.15
CA ASP A 160 -12.53 11.99 -11.89
C ASP A 160 -12.80 10.55 -11.48
N LEU A 161 -13.01 9.65 -12.45
CA LEU A 161 -13.32 8.23 -12.21
C LEU A 161 -12.68 7.35 -13.28
N VAL A 162 -12.18 6.20 -12.87
CA VAL A 162 -11.73 5.13 -13.78
C VAL A 162 -12.66 3.93 -13.63
N LEU A 163 -13.21 3.44 -14.76
CA LEU A 163 -14.00 2.22 -14.82
C LEU A 163 -13.21 1.12 -15.55
N HIS A 164 -13.11 -0.03 -14.94
CA HIS A 164 -12.58 -1.23 -15.59
C HIS A 164 -13.73 -2.13 -16.01
N LEU A 165 -13.88 -2.34 -17.32
CA LEU A 165 -15.05 -2.99 -17.92
C LEU A 165 -14.94 -4.52 -17.98
N GLY A 166 -13.96 -5.10 -17.32
CA GLY A 166 -13.76 -6.55 -17.27
C GLY A 166 -12.41 -6.99 -17.83
N ASP A 167 -12.15 -8.28 -17.76
CA ASP A 167 -10.86 -8.89 -18.08
C ASP A 167 -9.71 -8.18 -17.31
N TYR A 168 -9.94 -8.00 -16.02
CA TYR A 168 -8.99 -7.32 -15.13
C TYR A 168 -7.72 -8.14 -14.93
N ILE A 169 -7.84 -9.47 -14.88
CA ILE A 169 -6.76 -10.43 -14.80
C ILE A 169 -7.00 -11.52 -15.84
N TYR A 170 -5.95 -11.88 -16.57
CA TYR A 170 -5.88 -13.10 -17.37
C TYR A 170 -4.94 -14.08 -16.68
N GLU A 171 -5.36 -15.33 -16.58
CA GLU A 171 -4.58 -16.42 -15.97
C GLU A 171 -3.62 -17.07 -16.97
N TYR A 172 -3.20 -16.35 -17.98
CA TYR A 172 -2.27 -16.86 -18.99
C TYR A 172 -0.82 -16.74 -18.50
N ASP A 173 -0.09 -17.82 -18.70
CA ASP A 173 1.35 -17.87 -18.53
C ASP A 173 2.07 -17.20 -19.73
N LYS A 174 3.39 -17.15 -19.66
CA LYS A 174 4.27 -16.62 -20.69
C LYS A 174 4.03 -17.22 -22.09
N ASP A 175 3.57 -18.48 -22.14
CA ASP A 175 3.30 -19.24 -23.38
C ASP A 175 1.79 -19.29 -23.70
N GLY A 176 0.97 -18.47 -23.04
CA GLY A 176 -0.48 -18.41 -23.21
C GLY A 176 -0.91 -17.51 -24.38
N TYR A 177 -2.24 -17.35 -24.48
CA TYR A 177 -2.86 -16.55 -25.54
C TYR A 177 -2.27 -15.14 -25.65
N ALA A 178 -2.02 -14.69 -26.88
CA ALA A 178 -1.49 -13.36 -27.25
C ALA A 178 -0.04 -13.09 -26.79
N THR A 179 0.74 -14.13 -26.46
CA THR A 179 2.15 -13.97 -26.09
C THR A 179 3.10 -14.38 -27.23
N GLU A 180 2.64 -15.10 -28.25
CA GLU A 180 3.43 -15.80 -29.26
C GLU A 180 4.32 -14.87 -30.12
N ASP A 181 3.90 -13.62 -30.35
CA ASP A 181 4.64 -12.64 -31.16
C ASP A 181 5.23 -11.48 -30.34
N SER A 182 5.09 -11.50 -29.04
CA SER A 182 5.51 -10.36 -28.25
C SER A 182 7.00 -10.44 -27.92
N LYS A 183 7.82 -9.61 -28.55
CA LYS A 183 9.18 -9.28 -28.09
C LYS A 183 9.17 -8.71 -26.64
N ARG A 184 8.08 -8.90 -25.91
CA ARG A 184 7.75 -8.37 -24.59
C ARG A 184 7.87 -9.42 -23.48
N PHE A 185 8.40 -10.61 -23.82
CA PHE A 185 8.61 -11.76 -22.92
C PHE A 185 9.44 -11.48 -21.65
N ASN A 186 10.16 -10.38 -21.60
CA ASN A 186 10.97 -10.01 -20.45
C ASN A 186 10.17 -9.47 -19.25
N ARG A 187 8.84 -9.61 -19.29
CA ARG A 187 7.93 -9.16 -18.23
C ARG A 187 7.19 -10.25 -17.51
N VAL A 188 7.68 -11.45 -17.56
CA VAL A 188 7.18 -12.46 -16.61
C VAL A 188 7.51 -11.92 -15.22
N VAL A 189 6.48 -11.56 -14.49
CA VAL A 189 6.62 -11.34 -13.05
C VAL A 189 7.11 -12.67 -12.50
N ASP A 190 8.29 -12.66 -11.91
CA ASP A 190 8.73 -13.78 -11.11
C ASP A 190 7.63 -14.04 -10.08
N PRO A 191 6.99 -15.22 -10.05
CA PRO A 191 5.93 -15.53 -9.10
C PRO A 191 6.40 -15.49 -7.63
N LYS A 192 7.64 -15.12 -7.39
CA LYS A 192 8.23 -14.92 -6.06
C LYS A 192 8.21 -13.46 -5.58
N HIS A 193 7.65 -12.54 -6.35
CA HIS A 193 7.54 -11.13 -5.95
C HIS A 193 6.10 -10.66 -5.89
#